data_afe2a974bb01d9fa503964f5f5fcb8c2
#
_entry.id   afe2a974bb01d9fa503964f5f5fcb8c2
#
_cell.length_a   1.000
_cell.length_b   1.000
_cell.length_c   1.000
_cell.angle_alpha   90.00
_cell.angle_beta   90.00
_cell.angle_gamma   90.00
#
_symmetry.space_group_name_H-M   'P 1'
#
loop_
_entity.id
_entity.type
_entity.pdbx_description
1 polymer ?
#
loop_
_entity_poly.entity_id
_entity_poly.type
_entity_poly.pdbx_seq_one_letter_code
_entity_poly.pdbx_strand_id
1 'polypeptide(L)'
;MAVVPGQAIAQEEQELLSLLGREETTEYAAASFKTNRVINLHSLESTTAGVLDVKISHRFGYLNGGIYDLFGLDESSVRLGADYGVSDRLTIGVGRSSYEKTYDGFIKYKLLRQSTGLKNMPVTMAILGTAAITTLKWADPNRDNLFSSRVAYTTQLIIGRKFSNGFSLQFSPSWVHRNLVATSAEKNDVIALGFAGRFKLNKRLSFNAEYIYVPPDQLAEQYTNSLSIGFDIETGGHVFQLHFTNSTSMIEKGFITETLGEWGKGEIHFGFNISRVFTVVKPKS
;
A
#
# COMPACT_ATOMS: atom_id res chain seq x y z
N MET A 1 -26.35 -59.55 -20.49
CA MET A 1 -25.83 -58.21 -20.28
C MET A 1 -24.78 -58.33 -19.15
N ALA A 2 -23.51 -58.36 -19.45
CA ALA A 2 -22.45 -58.55 -18.46
C ALA A 2 -22.05 -57.17 -17.93
N VAL A 3 -22.25 -56.93 -16.66
CA VAL A 3 -21.77 -55.72 -15.95
C VAL A 3 -20.26 -55.85 -15.81
N VAL A 4 -19.52 -54.88 -16.35
CA VAL A 4 -18.06 -54.84 -16.25
C VAL A 4 -17.65 -54.51 -14.82
N PRO A 5 -16.87 -55.37 -14.13
CA PRO A 5 -16.56 -55.17 -12.70
C PRO A 5 -15.85 -53.86 -12.36
N GLY A 6 -15.21 -53.21 -13.30
CA GLY A 6 -14.49 -51.95 -13.10
C GLY A 6 -15.38 -50.72 -12.93
N GLN A 7 -16.65 -50.75 -13.37
CA GLN A 7 -17.59 -49.62 -13.19
C GLN A 7 -18.23 -49.59 -11.79
N ALA A 8 -18.41 -50.77 -11.19
CA ALA A 8 -18.95 -50.86 -9.82
C ALA A 8 -17.97 -50.35 -8.78
N ILE A 9 -16.66 -50.65 -8.91
CA ILE A 9 -15.61 -50.20 -8.00
C ILE A 9 -15.42 -48.66 -8.07
N ALA A 10 -15.50 -48.08 -9.28
CA ALA A 10 -15.40 -46.63 -9.45
C ALA A 10 -16.63 -45.86 -8.90
N GLN A 11 -17.81 -46.50 -8.91
CA GLN A 11 -19.00 -45.95 -8.30
C GLN A 11 -18.96 -46.02 -6.75
N GLU A 12 -18.48 -47.14 -6.20
CA GLU A 12 -18.28 -47.26 -4.73
C GLU A 12 -17.21 -46.30 -4.21
N GLU A 13 -16.09 -46.13 -4.91
CA GLU A 13 -15.10 -45.10 -4.54
C GLU A 13 -15.63 -43.66 -4.61
N GLN A 14 -16.46 -43.32 -5.62
CA GLN A 14 -17.10 -42.00 -5.69
C GLN A 14 -18.15 -41.82 -4.60
N GLU A 15 -18.90 -42.87 -4.25
CA GLU A 15 -19.87 -42.83 -3.17
C GLU A 15 -19.18 -42.72 -1.79
N LEU A 16 -18.08 -43.46 -1.56
CA LEU A 16 -17.25 -43.33 -0.35
C LEU A 16 -16.61 -41.93 -0.24
N LEU A 17 -16.10 -41.38 -1.32
CA LEU A 17 -15.58 -40.00 -1.38
C LEU A 17 -16.66 -38.94 -1.14
N SER A 18 -17.90 -39.22 -1.51
CA SER A 18 -19.05 -38.34 -1.21
C SER A 18 -19.51 -38.45 0.24
N LEU A 19 -19.35 -39.62 0.87
CA LEU A 19 -19.64 -39.87 2.30
C LEU A 19 -18.54 -39.35 3.23
N LEU A 20 -17.31 -39.25 2.76
CA LEU A 20 -16.21 -38.54 3.44
C LEU A 20 -16.39 -37.04 3.34
N GLY A 21 -17.61 -36.54 3.47
CA GLY A 21 -18.04 -35.15 3.37
C GLY A 21 -16.85 -34.20 3.31
N ARG A 22 -16.75 -33.38 2.28
CA ARG A 22 -15.78 -32.27 2.27
C ARG A 22 -15.95 -31.54 3.58
N GLU A 23 -14.98 -31.68 4.50
CA GLU A 23 -14.92 -30.80 5.66
C GLU A 23 -14.98 -29.38 5.08
N GLU A 24 -16.11 -28.71 5.32
CA GLU A 24 -16.22 -27.33 4.90
C GLU A 24 -15.15 -26.54 5.61
N THR A 25 -14.10 -26.18 4.90
CA THR A 25 -12.99 -25.38 5.42
C THR A 25 -13.24 -23.89 5.11
N THR A 26 -12.69 -23.02 5.94
CA THR A 26 -12.69 -21.59 5.65
C THR A 26 -11.52 -21.25 4.75
N GLU A 27 -11.80 -20.83 3.52
CA GLU A 27 -10.80 -20.38 2.56
C GLU A 27 -10.66 -18.84 2.62
N TYR A 28 -9.47 -18.36 2.97
CA TYR A 28 -9.18 -16.93 3.00
C TYR A 28 -8.70 -16.43 1.64
N ALA A 29 -9.22 -15.27 1.21
CA ALA A 29 -8.70 -14.59 0.04
C ALA A 29 -7.24 -14.18 0.27
N ALA A 30 -6.38 -14.49 -0.69
CA ALA A 30 -4.96 -14.17 -0.69
C ALA A 30 -4.59 -13.41 -1.96
N ALA A 31 -3.51 -12.62 -1.88
CA ALA A 31 -2.94 -11.88 -3.01
C ALA A 31 -3.97 -10.94 -3.68
N SER A 32 -4.71 -10.15 -2.88
CA SER A 32 -5.52 -9.04 -3.39
C SER A 32 -4.63 -8.01 -4.08
N PHE A 33 -3.49 -7.70 -3.46
CA PHE A 33 -2.37 -6.94 -4.03
C PHE A 33 -1.08 -7.76 -3.97
N LYS A 34 0.00 -7.29 -4.59
CA LYS A 34 1.28 -8.02 -4.59
C LYS A 34 2.15 -7.70 -3.38
N THR A 35 2.07 -6.48 -2.87
CA THR A 35 2.86 -6.01 -1.72
C THR A 35 1.99 -5.29 -0.70
N ASN A 36 2.58 -4.93 0.46
CA ASN A 36 1.94 -4.13 1.50
C ASN A 36 1.57 -2.71 1.06
N ARG A 37 2.01 -2.27 -0.12
CA ARG A 37 1.65 -0.99 -0.74
C ARG A 37 1.00 -1.22 -2.09
N VAL A 38 0.03 -0.39 -2.46
CA VAL A 38 -0.51 -0.36 -3.84
C VAL A 38 0.52 0.33 -4.72
N ILE A 39 0.77 1.60 -4.55
CA ILE A 39 1.91 2.41 -5.02
C ILE A 39 2.39 3.24 -3.83
N ASN A 40 1.62 4.23 -3.38
CA ASN A 40 1.81 5.01 -2.16
C ASN A 40 0.95 4.46 -1.00
N LEU A 41 -0.36 4.23 -1.25
CA LEU A 41 -1.30 3.72 -0.24
C LEU A 41 -0.88 2.35 0.28
N HIS A 42 -1.06 2.12 1.57
CA HIS A 42 -1.03 0.78 2.11
C HIS A 42 -2.13 -0.08 1.49
N SER A 43 -1.78 -1.30 1.11
CA SER A 43 -2.72 -2.28 0.57
C SER A 43 -3.38 -3.12 1.67
N LEU A 44 -4.33 -3.97 1.27
CA LEU A 44 -4.95 -4.98 2.14
C LEU A 44 -3.97 -6.07 2.62
N GLU A 45 -2.81 -6.20 1.98
CA GLU A 45 -1.83 -7.23 2.32
C GLU A 45 -1.08 -6.87 3.62
N SER A 46 -0.65 -7.90 4.33
CA SER A 46 0.19 -7.80 5.53
C SER A 46 1.42 -8.68 5.35
N THR A 47 2.53 -8.29 5.95
CA THR A 47 3.71 -9.15 6.01
C THR A 47 3.37 -10.36 6.88
N THR A 48 3.71 -11.55 6.43
CA THR A 48 3.50 -12.81 7.16
C THR A 48 4.28 -12.79 8.49
N ALA A 49 3.77 -13.48 9.49
CA ALA A 49 4.44 -13.61 10.80
C ALA A 49 5.90 -14.07 10.66
N GLY A 50 6.81 -13.39 11.33
CA GLY A 50 8.26 -13.69 11.31
C GLY A 50 9.00 -13.29 10.05
N VAL A 51 8.34 -12.60 9.11
CA VAL A 51 8.94 -12.12 7.85
C VAL A 51 9.24 -10.63 7.95
N LEU A 52 10.41 -10.23 7.46
CA LEU A 52 10.84 -8.86 7.26
C LEU A 52 10.78 -8.54 5.77
N ASP A 53 10.05 -7.49 5.39
CA ASP A 53 9.98 -6.96 4.02
C ASP A 53 10.78 -5.66 3.94
N VAL A 54 11.93 -5.69 3.28
CA VAL A 54 12.79 -4.51 3.06
C VAL A 54 12.38 -3.86 1.75
N LYS A 55 12.17 -2.54 1.81
CA LYS A 55 11.68 -1.74 0.68
C LYS A 55 12.61 -0.60 0.36
N ILE A 56 12.86 -0.43 -0.93
CA ILE A 56 13.50 0.75 -1.51
C ILE A 56 12.47 1.40 -2.42
N SER A 57 12.05 2.59 -2.08
CA SER A 57 11.16 3.40 -2.91
C SER A 57 11.93 4.59 -3.45
N HIS A 58 11.76 4.87 -4.72
CA HIS A 58 12.48 5.92 -5.43
C HIS A 58 11.51 6.77 -6.26
N ARG A 59 11.71 8.08 -6.26
CA ARG A 59 11.02 9.05 -7.13
C ARG A 59 12.07 9.92 -7.79
N PHE A 60 11.96 10.05 -9.11
CA PHE A 60 12.74 11.01 -9.89
C PHE A 60 12.07 12.38 -9.86
N GLY A 61 12.67 13.40 -10.47
CA GLY A 61 12.07 14.71 -10.69
C GLY A 61 10.86 14.66 -11.62
N TYR A 62 10.35 15.83 -12.01
CA TYR A 62 9.22 15.93 -12.92
C TYR A 62 9.63 15.62 -14.37
N LEU A 63 8.75 14.91 -15.11
CA LEU A 63 8.96 14.58 -16.51
C LEU A 63 8.93 15.83 -17.43
N ASN A 64 8.17 16.87 -17.05
CA ASN A 64 7.98 18.06 -17.87
C ASN A 64 9.21 18.96 -18.01
N GLY A 65 10.29 18.75 -17.23
CA GLY A 65 11.60 19.36 -17.46
C GLY A 65 12.27 18.94 -18.78
N GLY A 66 11.73 17.88 -19.42
CA GLY A 66 12.14 17.41 -20.74
C GLY A 66 13.58 16.95 -20.79
N ILE A 67 14.23 17.13 -21.94
CA ILE A 67 15.62 16.68 -22.17
C ILE A 67 16.60 17.44 -21.28
N TYR A 68 16.32 18.67 -20.90
CA TYR A 68 17.21 19.48 -20.07
C TYR A 68 17.46 18.83 -18.71
N ASP A 69 16.43 18.31 -18.05
CA ASP A 69 16.50 17.61 -16.77
C ASP A 69 16.49 16.08 -16.95
N LEU A 70 16.84 15.62 -18.16
CA LEU A 70 16.77 14.20 -18.55
C LEU A 70 15.45 13.54 -18.12
N PHE A 71 14.32 14.23 -18.38
CA PHE A 71 12.97 13.81 -17.97
C PHE A 71 12.85 13.54 -16.45
N GLY A 72 13.49 14.38 -15.66
CA GLY A 72 13.51 14.31 -14.20
C GLY A 72 14.54 13.35 -13.60
N LEU A 73 15.34 12.64 -14.41
CA LEU A 73 16.33 11.68 -13.89
C LEU A 73 17.48 12.34 -13.14
N ASP A 74 17.72 13.64 -13.33
CA ASP A 74 18.77 14.40 -12.61
C ASP A 74 18.42 14.64 -11.14
N GLU A 75 17.14 14.52 -10.75
CA GLU A 75 16.69 14.70 -9.39
C GLU A 75 16.13 13.39 -8.83
N SER A 76 16.34 13.16 -7.54
CA SER A 76 15.79 11.96 -6.92
C SER A 76 15.49 12.12 -5.44
N SER A 77 14.47 11.42 -5.00
CA SER A 77 14.21 11.15 -3.60
C SER A 77 14.09 9.64 -3.36
N VAL A 78 14.60 9.19 -2.21
CA VAL A 78 14.63 7.77 -1.83
C VAL A 78 14.00 7.60 -0.45
N ARG A 79 13.19 6.56 -0.29
CA ARG A 79 12.76 6.08 1.02
C ARG A 79 13.21 4.64 1.22
N LEU A 80 13.93 4.40 2.30
CA LEU A 80 14.25 3.07 2.79
C LEU A 80 13.25 2.70 3.87
N GLY A 81 12.66 1.52 3.75
CA GLY A 81 11.66 1.02 4.70
C GLY A 81 11.89 -0.44 5.05
N ALA A 82 11.42 -0.82 6.23
CA ALA A 82 11.42 -2.18 6.72
C ALA A 82 10.08 -2.46 7.42
N ASP A 83 9.34 -3.45 6.93
CA ASP A 83 8.04 -3.86 7.44
C ASP A 83 8.16 -5.26 8.02
N TYR A 84 7.80 -5.46 9.29
CA TYR A 84 7.89 -6.73 9.98
C TYR A 84 6.51 -7.28 10.33
N GLY A 85 6.26 -8.54 9.98
CA GLY A 85 5.08 -9.27 10.39
C GLY A 85 5.24 -9.81 11.81
N VAL A 86 4.58 -9.15 12.77
CA VAL A 86 4.53 -9.63 14.18
C VAL A 86 3.61 -10.83 14.29
N SER A 87 2.51 -10.82 13.53
CA SER A 87 1.58 -11.94 13.36
C SER A 87 0.95 -11.84 11.97
N ASP A 88 0.13 -12.83 11.57
CA ASP A 88 -0.60 -12.80 10.29
C ASP A 88 -1.60 -11.64 10.18
N ARG A 89 -1.87 -10.95 11.29
CA ARG A 89 -2.77 -9.79 11.35
C ARG A 89 -2.07 -8.48 11.68
N LEU A 90 -0.90 -8.53 12.31
CA LEU A 90 -0.19 -7.35 12.79
C LEU A 90 1.12 -7.17 12.05
N THR A 91 1.24 -6.07 11.33
CA THR A 91 2.48 -5.60 10.69
C THR A 91 2.87 -4.27 11.30
N ILE A 92 4.12 -4.12 11.63
CA ILE A 92 4.75 -2.86 12.02
C ILE A 92 5.82 -2.50 11.00
N GLY A 93 6.11 -1.23 10.83
CA GLY A 93 7.17 -0.81 9.92
C GLY A 93 7.75 0.53 10.29
N VAL A 94 8.96 0.74 9.80
CA VAL A 94 9.71 1.99 9.96
C VAL A 94 10.33 2.37 8.63
N GLY A 95 10.59 3.66 8.42
CA GLY A 95 11.22 4.12 7.21
C GLY A 95 11.93 5.46 7.40
N ARG A 96 12.77 5.78 6.42
CA ARG A 96 13.40 7.09 6.30
C ARG A 96 13.39 7.54 4.85
N SER A 97 12.82 8.71 4.61
CA SER A 97 12.84 9.39 3.32
C SER A 97 13.95 10.45 3.26
N SER A 98 14.61 10.58 2.10
CA SER A 98 15.49 11.72 1.83
C SER A 98 14.67 13.01 1.63
N TYR A 99 13.46 12.90 1.10
CA TYR A 99 12.51 14.01 0.98
C TYR A 99 12.15 14.50 2.38
N GLU A 100 12.33 15.80 2.65
CA GLU A 100 12.19 16.46 3.96
C GLU A 100 12.98 15.78 5.10
N LYS A 101 13.90 14.86 4.80
CA LYS A 101 14.65 14.06 5.79
C LYS A 101 13.72 13.41 6.83
N THR A 102 12.58 12.91 6.38
CA THR A 102 11.51 12.41 7.24
C THR A 102 11.77 10.99 7.69
N TYR A 103 11.59 10.72 8.98
CA TYR A 103 11.42 9.39 9.54
C TYR A 103 9.93 9.10 9.70
N ASP A 104 9.53 7.88 9.38
CA ASP A 104 8.15 7.42 9.53
C ASP A 104 8.09 6.04 10.19
N GLY A 105 6.97 5.78 10.84
CA GLY A 105 6.65 4.48 11.39
C GLY A 105 5.16 4.21 11.30
N PHE A 106 4.79 2.94 11.24
CA PHE A 106 3.38 2.56 11.19
C PHE A 106 3.09 1.25 11.93
N ILE A 107 1.82 1.12 12.31
CA ILE A 107 1.21 -0.11 12.79
C ILE A 107 -0.02 -0.37 11.95
N LYS A 108 -0.12 -1.57 11.37
CA LYS A 108 -1.28 -2.03 10.58
C LYS A 108 -1.84 -3.31 11.17
N TYR A 109 -3.13 -3.29 11.50
CA TYR A 109 -3.82 -4.44 12.05
C TYR A 109 -4.99 -4.86 11.18
N LYS A 110 -5.03 -6.14 10.76
CA LYS A 110 -6.08 -6.73 9.94
C LYS A 110 -7.26 -7.15 10.81
N LEU A 111 -8.36 -6.39 10.74
CA LEU A 111 -9.59 -6.60 11.50
C LEU A 111 -10.40 -7.78 10.96
N LEU A 112 -10.67 -7.75 9.64
CA LEU A 112 -11.45 -8.75 8.92
C LEU A 112 -10.63 -9.31 7.75
N ARG A 113 -10.84 -10.59 7.44
CA ARG A 113 -10.25 -11.27 6.28
C ARG A 113 -11.36 -11.80 5.40
N GLN A 114 -11.38 -11.39 4.15
CA GLN A 114 -12.29 -11.95 3.15
C GLN A 114 -12.12 -13.46 3.10
N SER A 115 -13.23 -14.19 3.16
CA SER A 115 -13.25 -15.66 3.16
C SER A 115 -14.53 -16.22 2.59
N THR A 116 -14.47 -17.48 2.17
CA THR A 116 -15.58 -18.33 1.71
C THR A 116 -15.58 -19.67 2.46
N GLY A 117 -16.62 -20.45 2.31
CA GLY A 117 -16.82 -21.73 3.03
C GLY A 117 -17.51 -21.54 4.37
N LEU A 118 -17.06 -22.24 5.42
CA LEU A 118 -17.68 -22.21 6.78
C LEU A 118 -17.85 -20.79 7.32
N LYS A 119 -16.86 -19.94 7.11
CA LYS A 119 -16.92 -18.51 7.43
C LYS A 119 -16.95 -17.69 6.16
N ASN A 120 -18.07 -17.05 5.89
CA ASN A 120 -18.23 -16.18 4.74
C ASN A 120 -18.07 -14.71 5.17
N MET A 121 -16.99 -14.07 4.72
CA MET A 121 -16.71 -12.66 4.94
C MET A 121 -16.45 -11.97 3.59
N PRO A 122 -17.32 -11.01 3.18
CA PRO A 122 -17.26 -10.47 1.83
C PRO A 122 -16.08 -9.52 1.57
N VAL A 123 -15.45 -8.98 2.62
CA VAL A 123 -14.38 -7.98 2.51
C VAL A 123 -13.20 -8.28 3.45
N THR A 124 -12.04 -7.75 3.11
CA THR A 124 -10.91 -7.59 4.04
C THR A 124 -10.93 -6.17 4.59
N MET A 125 -10.67 -6.01 5.88
CA MET A 125 -10.59 -4.72 6.54
C MET A 125 -9.35 -4.65 7.43
N ALA A 126 -8.63 -3.54 7.38
CA ALA A 126 -7.50 -3.27 8.25
C ALA A 126 -7.53 -1.83 8.75
N ILE A 127 -6.98 -1.59 9.92
CA ILE A 127 -6.71 -0.25 10.46
C ILE A 127 -5.21 0.00 10.41
N LEU A 128 -4.83 1.20 10.00
CA LEU A 128 -3.46 1.67 9.93
C LEU A 128 -3.32 2.94 10.76
N GLY A 129 -2.30 3.00 11.60
CA GLY A 129 -1.84 4.22 12.25
C GLY A 129 -0.41 4.52 11.84
N THR A 130 -0.11 5.75 11.43
CA THR A 130 1.25 6.17 11.08
C THR A 130 1.67 7.41 11.87
N ALA A 131 2.97 7.56 12.10
CA ALA A 131 3.57 8.78 12.59
C ALA A 131 4.76 9.14 11.71
N ALA A 132 4.91 10.42 11.36
CA ALA A 132 6.01 10.94 10.56
C ALA A 132 6.67 12.13 11.26
N ILE A 133 8.01 12.19 11.22
CA ILE A 133 8.82 13.22 11.86
C ILE A 133 9.76 13.82 10.85
N THR A 134 9.52 15.08 10.46
CA THR A 134 10.41 15.85 9.60
C THR A 134 11.63 16.31 10.39
N THR A 135 12.86 16.06 9.88
CA THR A 135 14.10 16.40 10.56
C THR A 135 14.94 17.48 9.86
N LEU A 136 14.33 18.28 9.00
CA LEU A 136 14.95 19.45 8.41
C LEU A 136 15.44 20.42 9.49
N LYS A 137 16.48 21.19 9.20
CA LYS A 137 16.89 22.30 10.07
C LYS A 137 15.74 23.31 10.17
N TRP A 138 15.60 23.93 11.32
CA TRP A 138 14.63 25.01 11.49
C TRP A 138 14.98 26.19 10.59
N ALA A 139 13.99 26.78 9.95
CA ALA A 139 14.18 27.96 9.11
C ALA A 139 14.66 29.15 9.95
N ASP A 140 14.11 29.32 11.16
CA ASP A 140 14.60 30.27 12.16
C ASP A 140 14.99 29.51 13.44
N PRO A 141 16.28 29.28 13.69
CA PRO A 141 16.76 28.60 14.89
C PRO A 141 16.55 29.37 16.19
N ASN A 142 16.32 30.69 16.12
CA ASN A 142 16.15 31.55 17.30
C ASN A 142 14.69 31.59 17.81
N ARG A 143 13.77 31.00 17.07
CA ARG A 143 12.36 30.88 17.47
C ARG A 143 12.19 29.73 18.45
N ASP A 144 11.17 29.78 19.31
CA ASP A 144 10.73 28.64 20.13
C ASP A 144 10.21 27.52 19.23
N ASN A 145 11.10 26.60 18.87
CA ASN A 145 10.84 25.51 17.97
C ASN A 145 10.46 24.25 18.75
N LEU A 146 9.15 23.97 18.84
CA LEU A 146 8.66 22.78 19.54
C LEU A 146 8.89 21.51 18.71
N PHE A 147 9.37 20.45 19.33
CA PHE A 147 9.55 19.14 18.67
C PHE A 147 8.23 18.62 18.07
N SER A 148 7.11 18.81 18.78
CA SER A 148 5.78 18.41 18.30
C SER A 148 5.42 19.01 16.95
N SER A 149 5.88 20.21 16.60
CA SER A 149 5.64 20.85 15.30
C SER A 149 6.19 20.04 14.12
N ARG A 150 7.12 19.10 14.36
CA ARG A 150 7.71 18.22 13.33
C ARG A 150 6.91 16.94 13.09
N VAL A 151 5.93 16.66 13.93
CA VAL A 151 5.23 15.38 13.95
C VAL A 151 3.89 15.52 13.26
N ALA A 152 3.59 14.56 12.39
CA ALA A 152 2.27 14.36 11.80
C ALA A 152 1.82 12.91 12.03
N TYR A 153 0.51 12.73 12.13
CA TYR A 153 -0.11 11.43 12.33
C TYR A 153 -1.10 11.15 11.22
N THR A 154 -1.24 9.88 10.83
CA THR A 154 -2.30 9.48 9.91
C THR A 154 -2.98 8.23 10.44
N THR A 155 -4.30 8.22 10.37
CA THR A 155 -5.11 7.02 10.62
C THR A 155 -5.89 6.70 9.35
N GLN A 156 -5.84 5.44 8.91
CA GLN A 156 -6.58 4.97 7.73
C GLN A 156 -7.36 3.72 8.09
N LEU A 157 -8.60 3.64 7.59
CA LEU A 157 -9.36 2.41 7.55
C LEU A 157 -9.27 1.86 6.12
N ILE A 158 -8.66 0.71 5.96
CA ILE A 158 -8.44 0.08 4.65
C ILE A 158 -9.50 -1.00 4.47
N ILE A 159 -10.39 -0.82 3.49
CA ILE A 159 -11.49 -1.76 3.19
C ILE A 159 -11.34 -2.17 1.74
N GLY A 160 -11.43 -3.46 1.44
CA GLY A 160 -11.41 -3.86 0.04
C GLY A 160 -11.81 -5.31 -0.15
N ARG A 161 -11.91 -5.65 -1.43
CA ARG A 161 -12.39 -6.95 -1.88
C ARG A 161 -11.60 -7.42 -3.09
N LYS A 162 -11.23 -8.69 -3.07
CA LYS A 162 -10.81 -9.44 -4.23
C LYS A 162 -12.06 -10.01 -4.90
N PHE A 163 -12.45 -9.43 -6.03
CA PHE A 163 -13.65 -9.84 -6.77
C PHE A 163 -13.40 -11.09 -7.60
N SER A 164 -12.16 -11.22 -8.10
CA SER A 164 -11.72 -12.38 -8.86
C SER A 164 -10.20 -12.58 -8.69
N ASN A 165 -9.65 -13.62 -9.30
CA ASN A 165 -8.20 -13.80 -9.35
C ASN A 165 -7.47 -12.70 -10.13
N GLY A 166 -8.20 -11.97 -10.97
CA GLY A 166 -7.68 -10.89 -11.81
C GLY A 166 -7.95 -9.48 -11.30
N PHE A 167 -8.89 -9.29 -10.38
CA PHE A 167 -9.37 -7.96 -10.02
C PHE A 167 -9.62 -7.78 -8.53
N SER A 168 -9.07 -6.70 -7.98
CA SER A 168 -9.27 -6.26 -6.59
C SER A 168 -9.48 -4.76 -6.53
N LEU A 169 -10.32 -4.31 -5.61
CA LEU A 169 -10.52 -2.89 -5.29
C LEU A 169 -10.35 -2.66 -3.79
N GLN A 170 -9.91 -1.45 -3.47
CA GLN A 170 -9.71 -0.96 -2.12
C GLN A 170 -10.22 0.47 -1.98
N PHE A 171 -10.82 0.77 -0.84
CA PHE A 171 -11.22 2.08 -0.37
C PHE A 171 -10.56 2.36 0.97
N SER A 172 -9.97 3.57 1.12
CA SER A 172 -9.16 3.93 2.29
C SER A 172 -9.50 5.33 2.78
N PRO A 173 -10.59 5.52 3.55
CA PRO A 173 -10.83 6.76 4.26
C PRO A 173 -9.68 7.00 5.25
N SER A 174 -9.20 8.23 5.27
CA SER A 174 -7.99 8.63 5.99
C SER A 174 -8.22 9.93 6.74
N TRP A 175 -7.64 10.03 7.92
CA TRP A 175 -7.52 11.26 8.69
C TRP A 175 -6.04 11.54 8.91
N VAL A 176 -5.60 12.75 8.57
CA VAL A 176 -4.23 13.22 8.75
C VAL A 176 -4.25 14.39 9.70
N HIS A 177 -3.46 14.31 10.78
CA HIS A 177 -3.23 15.41 11.71
C HIS A 177 -1.80 15.94 11.56
N ARG A 178 -1.67 17.23 11.28
CA ARG A 178 -0.39 17.95 11.21
C ARG A 178 -0.32 18.92 12.36
N ASN A 179 0.65 18.76 13.27
CA ASN A 179 0.79 19.66 14.43
C ASN A 179 1.16 21.10 14.02
N LEU A 180 1.79 21.26 12.86
CA LEU A 180 2.10 22.55 12.27
C LEU A 180 1.78 22.52 10.77
N VAL A 181 1.13 23.56 10.29
CA VAL A 181 0.86 23.84 8.88
C VAL A 181 1.62 25.08 8.42
N ALA A 182 1.89 25.19 7.12
CA ALA A 182 2.69 26.29 6.59
C ALA A 182 1.94 27.63 6.63
N THR A 183 0.62 27.60 6.41
CA THR A 183 -0.21 28.80 6.32
C THR A 183 -1.54 28.62 7.05
N SER A 184 -2.20 29.72 7.37
CA SER A 184 -3.55 29.72 7.98
C SER A 184 -4.66 29.22 7.04
N ALA A 185 -4.38 29.09 5.73
CA ALA A 185 -5.29 28.51 4.75
C ALA A 185 -5.38 26.99 4.85
N GLU A 186 -4.43 26.37 5.53
CA GLU A 186 -4.38 24.93 5.71
C GLU A 186 -4.97 24.50 7.03
N LYS A 187 -5.69 23.37 7.05
CA LYS A 187 -6.18 22.75 8.28
C LYS A 187 -5.13 21.79 8.84
N ASN A 188 -5.04 21.75 10.19
CA ASN A 188 -4.23 20.75 10.88
C ASN A 188 -4.79 19.34 10.66
N ASP A 189 -6.13 19.24 10.64
CA ASP A 189 -6.87 18.00 10.46
C ASP A 189 -7.44 17.92 9.04
N VAL A 190 -7.01 16.92 8.28
CA VAL A 190 -7.41 16.71 6.89
C VAL A 190 -8.05 15.33 6.75
N ILE A 191 -9.24 15.30 6.14
CA ILE A 191 -9.92 14.07 5.75
C ILE A 191 -9.66 13.81 4.28
N ALA A 192 -9.33 12.57 3.94
CA ALA A 192 -9.10 12.15 2.57
C ALA A 192 -9.77 10.80 2.28
N LEU A 193 -10.08 10.55 1.02
CA LEU A 193 -10.68 9.31 0.53
C LEU A 193 -9.74 8.68 -0.51
N GLY A 194 -9.09 7.59 -0.14
CA GLY A 194 -8.21 6.84 -1.04
C GLY A 194 -8.99 5.74 -1.78
N PHE A 195 -8.77 5.64 -3.07
CA PHE A 195 -9.28 4.57 -3.93
C PHE A 195 -8.10 3.87 -4.60
N ALA A 196 -8.10 2.55 -4.62
CA ALA A 196 -7.06 1.79 -5.27
C ALA A 196 -7.61 0.54 -5.95
N GLY A 197 -7.02 0.18 -7.08
CA GLY A 197 -7.40 -0.99 -7.84
C GLY A 197 -6.19 -1.74 -8.38
N ARG A 198 -6.35 -3.05 -8.52
CA ARG A 198 -5.37 -3.93 -9.13
C ARG A 198 -6.01 -4.80 -10.20
N PHE A 199 -5.40 -4.82 -11.39
CA PHE A 199 -5.70 -5.73 -12.48
C PHE A 199 -4.49 -6.65 -12.72
N LYS A 200 -4.68 -7.96 -12.58
CA LYS A 200 -3.67 -8.95 -12.91
C LYS A 200 -3.69 -9.20 -14.41
N LEU A 201 -2.61 -8.86 -15.09
CA LEU A 201 -2.46 -9.05 -16.54
C LEU A 201 -1.98 -10.47 -16.88
N ASN A 202 -1.06 -11.00 -16.07
CA ASN A 202 -0.61 -12.39 -16.17
C ASN A 202 -0.09 -12.88 -14.79
N LYS A 203 0.57 -14.04 -14.75
CA LYS A 203 1.07 -14.63 -13.50
C LYS A 203 2.07 -13.73 -12.76
N ARG A 204 2.86 -12.93 -13.48
CA ARG A 204 3.94 -12.10 -12.92
C ARG A 204 3.67 -10.59 -12.98
N LEU A 205 2.74 -10.15 -13.85
CA LEU A 205 2.48 -8.73 -14.13
C LEU A 205 1.09 -8.33 -13.65
N SER A 206 1.00 -7.24 -12.91
CA SER A 206 -0.26 -6.60 -12.53
C SER A 206 -0.18 -5.10 -12.80
N PHE A 207 -1.29 -4.51 -13.22
CA PHE A 207 -1.48 -3.07 -13.30
C PHE A 207 -2.16 -2.59 -12.01
N ASN A 208 -1.67 -1.50 -11.43
CA ASN A 208 -2.23 -0.85 -10.25
C ASN A 208 -2.54 0.62 -10.56
N ALA A 209 -3.60 1.12 -9.97
CA ALA A 209 -3.94 2.53 -9.96
C ALA A 209 -4.44 2.92 -8.58
N GLU A 210 -4.12 4.14 -8.14
CA GLU A 210 -4.64 4.73 -6.91
C GLU A 210 -4.92 6.22 -7.12
N TYR A 211 -5.97 6.69 -6.45
CA TYR A 211 -6.36 8.09 -6.43
C TYR A 211 -6.75 8.48 -5.00
N ILE A 212 -6.29 9.64 -4.57
CA ILE A 212 -6.56 10.17 -3.24
C ILE A 212 -7.28 11.49 -3.40
N TYR A 213 -8.53 11.51 -3.00
CA TYR A 213 -9.37 12.69 -3.03
C TYR A 213 -9.35 13.38 -1.67
N VAL A 214 -8.99 14.65 -1.64
CA VAL A 214 -9.11 15.52 -0.47
C VAL A 214 -10.26 16.50 -0.77
N PRO A 215 -11.32 16.54 0.06
CA PRO A 215 -12.39 17.51 -0.10
C PRO A 215 -11.86 18.95 -0.09
N PRO A 216 -12.52 19.89 -0.79
CA PRO A 216 -12.12 21.29 -0.85
C PRO A 216 -11.98 21.95 0.53
N ASP A 217 -11.31 23.09 0.59
CA ASP A 217 -11.16 23.95 1.77
C ASP A 217 -10.42 23.32 2.96
N GLN A 218 -9.59 22.29 2.71
CA GLN A 218 -8.75 21.67 3.73
C GLN A 218 -7.25 21.93 3.53
N LEU A 219 -6.84 22.16 2.29
CA LEU A 219 -5.45 22.41 1.90
C LEU A 219 -5.33 23.75 1.18
N ALA A 220 -4.13 24.29 1.12
CA ALA A 220 -3.85 25.48 0.32
C ALA A 220 -4.00 25.18 -1.18
N GLU A 221 -4.30 26.20 -1.99
CA GLU A 221 -4.64 26.07 -3.43
C GLU A 221 -3.54 25.39 -4.27
N GLN A 222 -2.27 25.47 -3.85
CA GLN A 222 -1.17 24.84 -4.58
C GLN A 222 -1.16 23.31 -4.49
N TYR A 223 -1.89 22.72 -3.54
CA TYR A 223 -1.92 21.26 -3.38
C TYR A 223 -3.01 20.63 -4.22
N THR A 224 -2.67 19.51 -4.83
CA THR A 224 -3.53 18.74 -5.72
C THR A 224 -3.81 17.34 -5.16
N ASN A 225 -4.81 16.67 -5.71
CA ASN A 225 -5.09 15.28 -5.38
C ASN A 225 -4.02 14.37 -5.97
N SER A 226 -3.54 13.41 -5.18
CA SER A 226 -2.56 12.43 -5.63
C SER A 226 -3.20 11.37 -6.52
N LEU A 227 -2.63 11.17 -7.70
CA LEU A 227 -2.98 10.09 -8.63
C LEU A 227 -1.70 9.33 -9.01
N SER A 228 -1.75 8.01 -8.91
CA SER A 228 -0.65 7.15 -9.30
C SER A 228 -1.13 5.96 -10.12
N ILE A 229 -0.34 5.59 -11.12
CA ILE A 229 -0.53 4.37 -11.92
C ILE A 229 0.79 3.62 -12.03
N GLY A 230 0.74 2.31 -12.12
CA GLY A 230 1.97 1.52 -12.20
C GLY A 230 1.76 0.05 -12.48
N PHE A 231 2.88 -0.65 -12.58
CA PHE A 231 2.93 -2.08 -12.83
C PHE A 231 3.78 -2.78 -11.79
N ASP A 232 3.24 -3.86 -11.22
CA ASP A 232 4.02 -4.79 -10.39
C ASP A 232 4.55 -5.91 -11.27
N ILE A 233 5.86 -6.16 -11.17
CA ILE A 233 6.57 -7.24 -11.84
C ILE A 233 7.14 -8.17 -10.78
N GLU A 234 6.61 -9.38 -10.69
CA GLU A 234 7.07 -10.40 -9.72
C GLU A 234 8.16 -11.25 -10.32
N THR A 235 9.31 -11.30 -9.66
CA THR A 235 10.45 -12.14 -10.02
C THR A 235 10.87 -12.93 -8.79
N GLY A 236 10.74 -14.24 -8.78
CA GLY A 236 11.24 -15.25 -7.84
C GLY A 236 11.71 -14.90 -6.40
N GLY A 237 11.29 -13.79 -5.80
CA GLY A 237 11.69 -13.33 -4.45
C GLY A 237 11.70 -11.81 -4.32
N HIS A 238 11.49 -11.08 -5.41
CA HIS A 238 11.36 -9.63 -5.43
C HIS A 238 10.07 -9.24 -6.14
N VAL A 239 9.47 -8.12 -5.72
CA VAL A 239 8.47 -7.41 -6.48
C VAL A 239 9.04 -6.06 -6.87
N PHE A 240 9.17 -5.83 -8.17
CA PHE A 240 9.50 -4.54 -8.77
C PHE A 240 8.20 -3.85 -9.14
N GLN A 241 8.04 -2.60 -8.73
CA GLN A 241 6.92 -1.77 -9.10
C GLN A 241 7.44 -0.55 -9.83
N LEU A 242 7.07 -0.39 -11.10
CA LEU A 242 7.34 0.81 -11.88
C LEU A 242 6.06 1.65 -11.92
N HIS A 243 6.17 2.94 -11.68
CA HIS A 243 4.98 3.78 -11.60
C HIS A 243 5.23 5.23 -11.98
N PHE A 244 4.12 5.90 -12.27
CA PHE A 244 4.02 7.33 -12.47
C PHE A 244 3.09 7.91 -11.40
N THR A 245 3.45 9.04 -10.82
CA THR A 245 2.70 9.70 -9.76
C THR A 245 2.98 11.20 -9.79
N ASN A 246 2.01 12.02 -9.41
CA ASN A 246 2.23 13.46 -9.22
C ASN A 246 2.69 13.82 -7.80
N SER A 247 2.86 12.83 -6.91
CA SER A 247 3.34 13.07 -5.54
C SER A 247 4.83 12.75 -5.40
N THR A 248 5.62 13.69 -4.92
CA THR A 248 7.04 13.50 -4.58
C THR A 248 7.20 12.68 -3.32
N SER A 249 6.33 12.89 -2.33
CA SER A 249 6.37 12.22 -1.04
C SER A 249 5.92 10.76 -1.15
N MET A 250 6.56 9.89 -0.37
CA MET A 250 6.29 8.44 -0.30
C MET A 250 5.68 8.03 1.05
N ILE A 251 5.27 8.99 1.87
CA ILE A 251 4.65 8.80 3.18
C ILE A 251 3.27 9.45 3.23
N GLU A 252 2.38 8.96 4.10
CA GLU A 252 0.95 9.29 4.16
C GLU A 252 0.70 10.80 4.29
N LYS A 253 1.39 11.46 5.24
CA LYS A 253 1.31 12.91 5.42
C LYS A 253 1.54 13.64 4.09
N GLY A 254 2.59 13.31 3.39
CA GLY A 254 3.01 14.04 2.19
C GLY A 254 2.14 13.76 0.97
N PHE A 255 1.93 12.48 0.59
CA PHE A 255 1.15 12.19 -0.61
C PHE A 255 -0.36 12.46 -0.45
N ILE A 256 -0.88 12.61 0.78
CA ILE A 256 -2.27 13.00 1.02
C ILE A 256 -2.40 14.53 1.05
N THR A 257 -1.49 15.25 1.72
CA THR A 257 -1.70 16.67 2.05
C THR A 257 -0.72 17.64 1.40
N GLU A 258 0.30 17.15 0.67
CA GLU A 258 1.39 17.99 0.16
C GLU A 258 1.78 17.65 -1.29
N THR A 259 0.87 17.07 -2.06
CA THR A 259 1.08 16.81 -3.49
C THR A 259 0.98 18.12 -4.27
N LEU A 260 2.03 18.47 -5.01
CA LEU A 260 2.11 19.71 -5.79
C LEU A 260 1.88 19.47 -7.28
N GLY A 261 2.27 18.31 -7.80
CA GLY A 261 2.27 18.05 -9.23
C GLY A 261 0.86 17.99 -9.83
N GLU A 262 0.72 18.50 -11.03
CA GLU A 262 -0.51 18.42 -11.83
C GLU A 262 -0.31 17.51 -13.06
N TRP A 263 -1.13 16.47 -13.19
CA TRP A 263 -1.06 15.55 -14.33
C TRP A 263 -1.24 16.25 -15.68
N GLY A 264 -2.15 17.24 -15.73
CA GLY A 264 -2.42 18.01 -16.96
C GLY A 264 -1.26 18.89 -17.41
N LYS A 265 -0.31 19.21 -16.51
CA LYS A 265 0.90 19.98 -16.80
C LYS A 265 2.13 19.11 -17.05
N GLY A 266 2.00 17.77 -16.94
CA GLY A 266 3.12 16.84 -17.03
C GLY A 266 4.04 16.85 -15.81
N GLU A 267 3.58 17.42 -14.69
CA GLU A 267 4.28 17.41 -13.40
C GLU A 267 4.11 16.05 -12.72
N ILE A 268 4.71 15.05 -13.35
CA ILE A 268 4.57 13.64 -13.02
C ILE A 268 5.97 13.10 -12.76
N HIS A 269 6.13 12.37 -11.67
CA HIS A 269 7.35 11.66 -11.35
C HIS A 269 7.29 10.24 -11.91
N PHE A 270 8.34 9.82 -12.60
CA PHE A 270 8.63 8.40 -12.72
C PHE A 270 9.23 7.90 -11.40
N GLY A 271 8.90 6.69 -11.02
CA GLY A 271 9.45 6.08 -9.81
C GLY A 271 9.41 4.56 -9.85
N PHE A 272 10.10 3.96 -8.88
CA PHE A 272 10.03 2.53 -8.67
C PHE A 272 10.02 2.19 -7.18
N ASN A 273 9.41 1.07 -6.84
CA ASN A 273 9.53 0.45 -5.53
C ASN A 273 10.10 -0.96 -5.73
N ILE A 274 11.05 -1.35 -4.89
CA ILE A 274 11.60 -2.71 -4.83
C ILE A 274 11.30 -3.26 -3.45
N SER A 275 10.68 -4.44 -3.39
CA SER A 275 10.37 -5.15 -2.16
C SER A 275 11.06 -6.51 -2.17
N ARG A 276 11.74 -6.83 -1.05
CA ARG A 276 12.34 -8.14 -0.83
C ARG A 276 12.06 -8.64 0.57
N VAL A 277 11.51 -9.84 0.65
CA VAL A 277 11.16 -10.48 1.91
C VAL A 277 12.27 -11.41 2.42
N PHE A 278 12.46 -11.41 3.74
CA PHE A 278 13.41 -12.27 4.45
C PHE A 278 12.68 -12.96 5.61
N THR A 279 12.77 -14.28 5.70
CA THR A 279 12.26 -15.01 6.86
C THR A 279 13.25 -14.86 8.02
N VAL A 280 12.88 -14.07 9.04
CA VAL A 280 13.71 -13.82 10.25
C VAL A 280 13.40 -14.86 11.32
N VAL A 281 12.11 -15.17 11.49
CA VAL A 281 11.65 -16.20 12.45
C VAL A 281 10.83 -17.22 11.66
N LYS A 282 11.24 -18.48 11.71
CA LYS A 282 10.46 -19.56 11.08
C LYS A 282 9.14 -19.74 11.82
N PRO A 283 8.01 -19.95 11.13
CA PRO A 283 6.76 -20.33 11.78
C PRO A 283 7.00 -21.59 12.62
N LYS A 284 6.45 -21.62 13.83
CA LYS A 284 6.39 -22.87 14.60
C LYS A 284 5.47 -23.82 13.83
N SER A 285 6.03 -24.97 13.42
CA SER A 285 5.29 -26.08 12.82
C SER A 285 4.24 -26.63 13.77
#